data_2d118785b4808569183eed495e0ba386
#
_entry.id   2d118785b4808569183eed495e0ba386
#
_cell.length_a   1.000
_cell.length_b   1.000
_cell.length_c   1.000
_cell.angle_alpha   90.00
_cell.angle_beta   90.00
_cell.angle_gamma   90.00
#
_symmetry.space_group_name_H-M   'P 1'
#
loop_
_entity.id
_entity.type
_entity.pdbx_description
1 polymer ?
#
loop_
_entity_poly.entity_id
_entity_poly.type
_entity_poly.pdbx_seq_one_letter_code
_entity_poly.pdbx_strand_id
1 'polypeptide(L)'
;MIDNGEMLEYAMYSGNYYGTPKKTVEDMLEGGKNVLLEIEPQGALKVKKLFEEAVLMFIAPPSMKVLKQRLEDRGRETAEQIEERLEAAKWELSQSPKYDCIFVNDELGECVREVEETMRDKVQKRNLVDKLLAENY
;
A
#
# COMPACT_ATOMS: atom_id res chain seq x y z
N MET A 1 12.92 6.92 17.35
CA MET A 1 11.57 7.14 16.75
C MET A 1 10.60 6.02 17.04
N ILE A 2 10.98 4.76 16.84
CA ILE A 2 10.04 3.62 17.04
C ILE A 2 9.58 3.56 18.50
N ASP A 3 10.49 3.63 19.45
CA ASP A 3 10.19 3.48 20.90
C ASP A 3 9.33 4.61 21.46
N ASN A 4 9.31 5.77 20.78
CA ASN A 4 8.56 6.95 21.22
C ASN A 4 7.18 7.06 20.56
N GLY A 5 6.77 6.09 19.77
CA GLY A 5 5.51 6.14 19.04
C GLY A 5 5.48 7.17 17.91
N GLU A 6 6.62 7.60 17.43
CA GLU A 6 6.75 8.61 16.37
C GLU A 6 6.57 8.03 14.95
N MET A 7 6.57 6.71 14.84
CA MET A 7 6.39 6.02 13.56
C MET A 7 4.92 5.69 13.32
N LEU A 8 4.42 6.04 12.14
CA LEU A 8 3.08 5.67 11.69
C LEU A 8 2.94 4.15 11.57
N GLU A 9 3.94 3.53 10.97
CA GLU A 9 4.09 2.10 10.90
C GLU A 9 5.58 1.77 10.85
N TYR A 10 5.93 0.58 11.26
CA TYR A 10 7.30 0.06 11.10
C TYR A 10 7.25 -1.45 10.99
N ALA A 11 8.26 -2.01 10.34
CA ALA A 11 8.42 -3.45 10.20
C ALA A 11 9.90 -3.80 10.11
N MET A 12 10.24 -5.00 10.57
CA MET A 12 11.58 -5.55 10.39
C MET A 12 11.58 -6.41 9.13
N TYR A 13 12.51 -6.12 8.23
CA TYR A 13 12.68 -6.87 7.00
C TYR A 13 14.16 -7.08 6.73
N SER A 14 14.57 -8.34 6.54
CA SER A 14 15.99 -8.71 6.31
C SER A 14 16.94 -8.13 7.36
N GLY A 15 16.51 -8.10 8.63
CA GLY A 15 17.32 -7.62 9.74
C GLY A 15 17.37 -6.11 9.93
N ASN A 16 16.65 -5.35 9.11
CA ASN A 16 16.57 -3.90 9.20
C ASN A 16 15.15 -3.44 9.51
N TYR A 17 15.02 -2.32 10.20
CA TYR A 17 13.73 -1.68 10.43
C TYR A 17 13.44 -0.67 9.32
N TYR A 18 12.21 -0.74 8.82
CA TYR A 18 11.67 0.20 7.83
C TYR A 18 10.37 0.76 8.37
N GLY A 19 10.11 2.02 8.10
CA GLY A 19 8.88 2.61 8.58
C GLY A 19 8.64 4.02 8.07
N THR A 20 7.49 4.57 8.42
CA THR A 20 7.04 5.89 8.00
C THR A 20 6.83 6.78 9.22
N PRO A 21 7.50 7.96 9.30
CA PRO A 21 7.28 8.90 10.40
C PRO A 21 5.84 9.44 10.38
N LYS A 22 5.14 9.27 11.48
CA LYS A 22 3.74 9.66 11.63
C LYS A 22 3.53 11.16 11.43
N LYS A 23 4.37 11.98 12.06
CA LYS A 23 4.25 13.44 11.99
C LYS A 23 4.40 13.97 10.56
N THR A 24 5.32 13.42 9.79
CA THR A 24 5.52 13.80 8.39
C THR A 24 4.25 13.61 7.59
N VAL A 25 3.57 12.47 7.76
CA VAL A 25 2.32 12.18 7.07
C VAL A 25 1.21 13.12 7.54
N GLU A 26 1.08 13.31 8.85
CA GLU A 26 0.07 14.22 9.41
C GLU A 26 0.24 15.65 8.89
N ASP A 27 1.48 16.15 8.87
CA ASP A 27 1.77 17.50 8.38
C ASP A 27 1.42 17.67 6.90
N MET A 28 1.69 16.65 6.07
CA MET A 28 1.33 16.68 4.66
C MET A 28 -0.18 16.68 4.45
N LEU A 29 -0.92 15.89 5.22
CA LEU A 29 -2.37 15.82 5.14
C LEU A 29 -3.01 17.13 5.59
N GLU A 30 -2.52 17.73 6.67
CA GLU A 30 -2.99 19.03 7.15
C GLU A 30 -2.74 20.14 6.11
N GLY A 31 -1.66 20.02 5.33
CA GLY A 31 -1.35 20.93 4.24
C GLY A 31 -2.20 20.74 2.98
N GLY A 32 -3.18 19.84 3.01
CA GLY A 32 -4.05 19.56 1.88
C GLY A 32 -3.44 18.66 0.80
N LYS A 33 -2.35 17.99 1.10
CA LYS A 33 -1.68 17.10 0.16
C LYS A 33 -2.23 15.69 0.24
N ASN A 34 -2.22 14.99 -0.89
CA ASN A 34 -2.48 13.55 -0.93
C ASN A 34 -1.17 12.83 -0.68
N VAL A 35 -1.21 11.83 0.19
CA VAL A 35 -0.02 11.04 0.54
C VAL A 35 -0.17 9.62 0.01
N LEU A 36 0.80 9.17 -0.77
CA LEU A 36 0.88 7.81 -1.27
C LEU A 36 1.98 7.07 -0.50
N LEU A 37 1.62 5.93 0.08
CA LEU A 37 2.56 5.07 0.77
C LEU A 37 2.70 3.75 0.02
N GLU A 38 3.93 3.34 -0.21
CA GLU A 38 4.25 2.03 -0.76
C GLU A 38 4.82 1.19 0.37
N ILE A 39 3.96 0.41 1.01
CA ILE A 39 4.31 -0.35 2.21
C ILE A 39 3.74 -1.77 2.15
N GLU A 40 4.29 -2.64 2.97
CA GLU A 40 3.84 -4.02 3.07
C GLU A 40 2.53 -4.14 3.84
N PRO A 41 1.77 -5.27 3.67
CA PRO A 41 0.45 -5.42 4.27
C PRO A 41 0.39 -5.22 5.78
N GLN A 42 1.39 -5.69 6.53
CA GLN A 42 1.39 -5.48 7.98
C GLN A 42 1.43 -4.00 8.34
N GLY A 43 2.18 -3.19 7.59
CA GLY A 43 2.22 -1.74 7.76
C GLY A 43 0.93 -1.07 7.29
N ALA A 44 0.42 -1.49 6.14
CA ALA A 44 -0.81 -0.94 5.57
C ALA A 44 -2.01 -1.13 6.52
N LEU A 45 -2.14 -2.28 7.14
CA LEU A 45 -3.23 -2.54 8.08
C LEU A 45 -3.10 -1.69 9.35
N LYS A 46 -1.89 -1.40 9.80
CA LYS A 46 -1.65 -0.47 10.91
C LYS A 46 -2.05 0.96 10.54
N VAL A 47 -1.71 1.39 9.34
CA VAL A 47 -2.12 2.71 8.84
C VAL A 47 -3.63 2.84 8.81
N LYS A 48 -4.33 1.82 8.34
CA LYS A 48 -5.81 1.83 8.28
C LYS A 48 -6.43 1.97 9.66
N LYS A 49 -5.84 1.39 10.69
CA LYS A 49 -6.32 1.54 12.07
C LYS A 49 -6.18 2.96 12.58
N LEU A 50 -5.12 3.66 12.19
CA LEU A 50 -4.86 5.04 12.61
C LEU A 50 -5.61 6.06 11.76
N PHE A 51 -5.79 5.78 10.48
CA PHE A 51 -6.49 6.63 9.53
C PHE A 51 -7.56 5.81 8.81
N GLU A 52 -8.77 5.81 9.35
CA GLU A 52 -9.89 5.03 8.79
C GLU A 52 -10.23 5.44 7.35
N GLU A 53 -9.94 6.67 6.98
CA GLU A 53 -10.17 7.21 5.63
C GLU A 53 -9.14 6.74 4.61
N ALA A 54 -8.05 6.12 5.05
CA ALA A 54 -7.02 5.62 4.14
C ALA A 54 -7.60 4.58 3.19
N VAL A 55 -7.23 4.66 1.93
CA VAL A 55 -7.63 3.70 0.90
C VAL A 55 -6.50 2.71 0.71
N LEU A 56 -6.77 1.45 0.99
CA LEU A 56 -5.80 0.37 0.82
C LEU A 56 -5.98 -0.27 -0.55
N MET A 57 -4.93 -0.22 -1.36
CA MET A 57 -4.89 -0.80 -2.69
C MET A 57 -3.87 -1.93 -2.72
N PHE A 58 -4.30 -3.12 -3.10
CA PHE A 58 -3.43 -4.28 -3.20
C PHE A 58 -3.12 -4.55 -4.67
N ILE A 59 -1.84 -4.70 -4.99
CA ILE A 59 -1.40 -5.04 -6.35
C ILE A 59 -0.93 -6.49 -6.34
N ALA A 60 -1.67 -7.34 -7.05
CA ALA A 60 -1.42 -8.77 -7.09
C ALA A 60 -0.79 -9.19 -8.42
N PRO A 61 0.04 -10.25 -8.42
CA PRO A 61 0.49 -10.84 -9.68
C PRO A 61 -0.68 -11.62 -10.32
N PRO A 62 -0.61 -11.90 -11.63
CA PRO A 62 -1.64 -12.70 -12.31
C PRO A 62 -1.72 -14.13 -11.77
N SER A 63 -0.59 -14.67 -11.32
CA SER A 63 -0.49 -15.99 -10.70
C SER A 63 0.80 -16.10 -9.90
N MET A 64 0.87 -17.10 -9.02
CA MET A 64 2.11 -17.39 -8.29
C MET A 64 3.22 -17.85 -9.22
N LYS A 65 2.86 -18.55 -10.29
CA LYS A 65 3.83 -18.99 -11.31
C LYS A 65 4.48 -17.79 -12.01
N VAL A 66 3.69 -16.80 -12.39
CA VAL A 66 4.21 -15.58 -13.01
C VAL A 66 5.08 -14.80 -12.03
N LEU A 67 4.68 -14.71 -10.76
CA LEU A 67 5.49 -14.05 -9.73
C LEU A 67 6.86 -14.72 -9.61
N LYS A 68 6.89 -16.06 -9.54
CA LYS A 68 8.14 -16.81 -9.48
C LYS A 68 9.03 -16.52 -10.70
N GLN A 69 8.43 -16.53 -11.89
CA GLN A 69 9.15 -16.23 -13.13
C GLN A 69 9.74 -14.83 -13.13
N ARG A 70 8.99 -13.84 -12.67
CA ARG A 70 9.45 -12.47 -12.56
C ARG A 70 10.63 -12.33 -11.60
N LEU A 71 10.60 -13.05 -10.48
CA LEU A 71 11.71 -13.05 -9.51
C LEU A 71 12.96 -13.72 -10.09
N GLU A 72 12.80 -14.82 -10.78
CA GLU A 72 13.90 -15.52 -11.48
C GLU A 72 14.52 -14.63 -12.56
N ASP A 73 13.69 -13.96 -13.35
CA ASP A 73 14.15 -13.10 -14.46
C ASP A 73 14.93 -11.88 -13.97
N ARG A 74 14.62 -11.36 -12.78
CA ARG A 74 15.40 -10.26 -12.20
C ARG A 74 16.82 -10.68 -11.85
N GLY A 75 17.04 -11.95 -11.53
CA GLY A 75 18.36 -12.51 -11.26
C GLY A 75 19.08 -11.94 -10.04
N ARG A 76 18.35 -11.30 -9.12
CA ARG A 76 18.92 -10.66 -7.93
C ARG A 76 18.89 -11.54 -6.68
N GLU A 77 18.16 -12.64 -6.73
CA GLU A 77 17.90 -13.47 -5.57
C GLU A 77 18.31 -14.92 -5.82
N THR A 78 18.72 -15.59 -4.76
CA THR A 78 19.00 -17.03 -4.79
C THR A 78 17.69 -17.83 -4.82
N ALA A 79 17.77 -19.12 -5.15
CA ALA A 79 16.59 -19.99 -5.14
C ALA A 79 15.90 -20.02 -3.76
N GLU A 80 16.67 -20.00 -2.68
CA GLU A 80 16.12 -19.96 -1.32
C GLU A 80 15.39 -18.64 -1.04
N GLN A 81 15.97 -17.53 -1.48
CA GLN A 81 15.35 -16.21 -1.32
C GLN A 81 14.06 -16.10 -2.12
N ILE A 82 14.02 -16.68 -3.32
CA ILE A 82 12.80 -16.72 -4.13
C ILE A 82 11.70 -17.51 -3.40
N GLU A 83 12.03 -18.65 -2.80
CA GLU A 83 11.07 -19.44 -2.02
C GLU A 83 10.51 -18.65 -0.83
N GLU A 84 11.39 -17.96 -0.10
CA GLU A 84 10.96 -17.10 1.00
C GLU A 84 10.01 -15.99 0.54
N ARG A 85 10.32 -15.37 -0.60
CA ARG A 85 9.46 -14.34 -1.19
C ARG A 85 8.09 -14.90 -1.61
N LEU A 86 8.06 -16.10 -2.15
CA LEU A 86 6.81 -16.75 -2.54
C LEU A 86 5.95 -17.10 -1.33
N GLU A 87 6.55 -17.57 -0.25
CA GLU A 87 5.82 -17.83 0.99
C GLU A 87 5.27 -16.52 1.60
N ALA A 88 6.09 -15.46 1.60
CA ALA A 88 5.64 -14.14 2.04
C ALA A 88 4.47 -13.65 1.18
N ALA A 89 4.54 -13.83 -0.13
CA ALA A 89 3.47 -13.43 -1.04
C ALA A 89 2.16 -14.17 -0.78
N LYS A 90 2.22 -15.45 -0.42
CA LYS A 90 1.02 -16.21 -0.04
C LYS A 90 0.34 -15.60 1.19
N TRP A 91 1.11 -15.25 2.19
CA TRP A 91 0.57 -14.60 3.38
C TRP A 91 -0.01 -13.22 3.04
N GLU A 92 0.70 -12.43 2.24
CA GLU A 92 0.24 -11.12 1.79
C GLU A 92 -1.09 -11.22 1.04
N LEU A 93 -1.19 -12.18 0.12
CA LEU A 93 -2.43 -12.43 -0.62
C LEU A 93 -3.58 -12.82 0.32
N SER A 94 -3.30 -13.54 1.39
CA SER A 94 -4.31 -13.90 2.39
C SER A 94 -4.86 -12.66 3.11
N GLN A 95 -4.12 -11.57 3.14
CA GLN A 95 -4.56 -10.30 3.72
C GLN A 95 -5.34 -9.41 2.76
N SER A 96 -5.31 -9.73 1.46
CA SER A 96 -5.92 -8.90 0.42
C SER A 96 -7.43 -8.64 0.61
N PRO A 97 -8.24 -9.54 1.19
CA PRO A 97 -9.64 -9.24 1.46
C PRO A 97 -9.87 -8.07 2.41
N LYS A 98 -8.86 -7.67 3.18
CA LYS A 98 -8.93 -6.51 4.08
C LYS A 98 -8.66 -5.19 3.36
N TYR A 99 -8.27 -5.24 2.10
CA TYR A 99 -7.99 -4.06 1.29
C TYR A 99 -9.27 -3.54 0.63
N ASP A 100 -9.27 -2.25 0.31
CA ASP A 100 -10.40 -1.61 -0.36
C ASP A 100 -10.46 -1.95 -1.85
N CYS A 101 -9.30 -2.12 -2.48
CA CYS A 101 -9.18 -2.43 -3.91
C CYS A 101 -8.09 -3.46 -4.15
N ILE A 102 -8.29 -4.30 -5.17
CA ILE A 102 -7.27 -5.27 -5.61
C ILE A 102 -7.08 -5.07 -7.11
N PHE A 103 -5.83 -4.88 -7.53
CA PHE A 103 -5.46 -4.74 -8.93
C PHE A 103 -4.54 -5.89 -9.32
N VAL A 104 -4.70 -6.41 -10.53
CA VAL A 104 -3.83 -7.47 -11.05
C VAL A 104 -2.81 -6.84 -11.98
N ASN A 105 -1.53 -6.99 -11.65
CA ASN A 105 -0.44 -6.52 -12.48
C ASN A 105 -0.06 -7.57 -13.53
N ASP A 106 -0.90 -7.69 -14.55
CA ASP A 106 -0.63 -8.54 -15.71
C ASP A 106 0.11 -7.72 -16.77
N GLU A 107 -0.49 -6.64 -17.24
CA GLU A 107 0.12 -5.68 -18.12
C GLU A 107 0.33 -4.38 -17.32
N LEU A 108 1.58 -3.93 -17.23
CA LEU A 108 1.96 -2.83 -16.34
C LEU A 108 1.19 -1.53 -16.65
N GLY A 109 1.12 -1.15 -17.94
CA GLY A 109 0.45 0.09 -18.33
C GLY A 109 -1.02 0.11 -17.98
N GLU A 110 -1.72 -1.02 -18.14
CA GLU A 110 -3.12 -1.13 -17.75
C GLU A 110 -3.31 -1.08 -16.25
N CYS A 111 -2.44 -1.76 -15.51
CA CYS A 111 -2.49 -1.74 -14.05
C CYS A 111 -2.28 -0.32 -13.51
N VAL A 112 -1.29 0.39 -14.01
CA VAL A 112 -1.01 1.79 -13.63
C VAL A 112 -2.21 2.67 -13.92
N ARG A 113 -2.84 2.52 -15.08
CA ARG A 113 -4.02 3.30 -15.46
C ARG A 113 -5.20 3.04 -14.51
N GLU A 114 -5.48 1.77 -14.19
CA GLU A 114 -6.55 1.41 -13.27
C GLU A 114 -6.33 1.99 -11.88
N VAL A 115 -5.11 1.91 -11.37
CA VAL A 115 -4.75 2.49 -10.07
C VAL A 115 -4.92 4.01 -10.10
N GLU A 116 -4.44 4.67 -11.15
CA GLU A 116 -4.54 6.12 -11.30
C GLU A 116 -6.00 6.58 -11.37
N GLU A 117 -6.83 5.91 -12.15
CA GLU A 117 -8.25 6.23 -12.25
C GLU A 117 -8.97 6.07 -10.90
N THR A 118 -8.64 5.00 -10.17
CA THR A 118 -9.22 4.76 -8.84
C THR A 118 -8.80 5.85 -7.85
N MET A 119 -7.54 6.26 -7.88
CA MET A 119 -7.06 7.35 -7.03
C MET A 119 -7.77 8.66 -7.32
N ARG A 120 -7.95 9.01 -8.60
CA ARG A 120 -8.67 10.22 -9.00
C ARG A 120 -10.12 10.19 -8.54
N ASP A 121 -10.80 9.06 -8.72
CA ASP A 121 -12.19 8.88 -8.29
C ASP A 121 -12.35 9.07 -6.77
N LYS A 122 -11.46 8.48 -5.99
CA LYS A 122 -11.48 8.63 -4.53
C LYS A 122 -11.25 10.07 -4.08
N VAL A 123 -10.32 10.78 -4.71
CA VAL A 123 -10.04 12.19 -4.41
C VAL A 123 -11.23 13.06 -4.79
N GLN A 124 -11.84 12.84 -5.94
CA GLN A 124 -13.02 13.59 -6.37
C GLN A 124 -14.21 13.40 -5.43
N LYS A 125 -14.47 12.17 -5.02
CA LYS A 125 -15.54 11.87 -4.06
C LYS A 125 -15.32 12.56 -2.73
N ARG A 126 -14.09 12.53 -2.23
CA ARG A 126 -13.72 13.18 -0.98
C ARG A 126 -13.91 14.70 -1.06
N ASN A 127 -13.43 15.32 -2.15
CA ASN A 127 -13.59 16.75 -2.35
C ASN A 127 -15.05 17.17 -2.44
N LEU A 128 -15.88 16.37 -3.08
CA LEU A 128 -17.33 16.61 -3.14
C LEU A 128 -17.96 16.55 -1.76
N VAL A 129 -17.64 15.53 -0.97
CA VAL A 129 -18.18 15.39 0.39
C VAL A 129 -17.74 16.58 1.26
N ASP A 130 -16.47 16.95 1.21
CA ASP A 130 -15.93 18.07 1.98
C ASP A 130 -16.65 19.38 1.61
N LYS A 131 -16.91 19.60 0.32
CA LYS A 131 -17.64 20.76 -0.18
C LYS A 131 -19.07 20.78 0.35
N LEU A 132 -19.77 19.64 0.30
CA LEU A 132 -21.14 19.55 0.79
C LEU A 132 -21.24 19.79 2.30
N LEU A 133 -20.29 19.25 3.06
CA LEU A 133 -20.25 19.45 4.51
C LEU A 133 -19.93 20.90 4.91
N ALA A 134 -19.26 21.63 4.05
CA ALA A 134 -18.93 23.05 4.27
C ALA A 134 -20.06 24.01 3.91
N GLU A 135 -21.14 23.56 3.26
CA GLU A 135 -22.26 24.40 2.89
C GLU A 135 -23.03 24.92 4.11
N ASN A 136 -23.34 26.21 4.07
CA ASN A 136 -24.26 26.84 5.03
C ASN A 136 -25.70 26.74 4.50
N TYR A 137 -26.55 26.11 5.29
CA TYR A 137 -27.96 25.97 4.91
C TYR A 137 -28.93 26.50 5.96
#